data_ab126e1477a1f0b927c2d05a635efee0
#
_entry.id   ab126e1477a1f0b927c2d05a635efee0
#
_cell.length_a   1.000
_cell.length_b   1.000
_cell.length_c   1.000
_cell.angle_alpha   90.00
_cell.angle_beta   90.00
_cell.angle_gamma   90.00
#
_symmetry.space_group_name_H-M   'P 1'
#
loop_
_entity.id
_entity.type
_entity.pdbx_description
1 polymer ?
#
loop_
_entity_poly.entity_id
_entity_poly.type
_entity_poly.pdbx_seq_one_letter_code
_entity_poly.pdbx_strand_id
1 'polypeptide(L)'
;QYSADVSFMGAGYYNRAQSFPRLLSHDFKIWGTEWALESDIGSRVQNKNKRLDPVDIVKIYNAGKVNLNLHSSTFHNGVNPVGDFVNPRTFEIAACGGFQLVDERSELAELIEPETEVATFNSIDDLCEKVDYYLKHESEAKSIASKGRARVLKEHTIQHRMHEMLTHIFMGNLNLLKERVRSQHRDPVSYYIDH
;
A
#
# COMPACT_ATOMS: atom_id res chain seq x y z
N GLN A 1 21.45 -5.58 8.54
CA GLN A 1 21.05 -6.25 7.30
C GLN A 1 19.91 -5.52 6.62
N TYR A 2 18.82 -5.12 7.32
CA TYR A 2 17.63 -4.50 6.76
C TYR A 2 17.63 -2.96 6.80
N SER A 3 18.50 -2.34 7.58
CA SER A 3 18.58 -0.88 7.69
C SER A 3 18.92 -0.24 6.34
N ALA A 4 18.18 0.81 5.99
CA ALA A 4 18.36 1.62 4.78
C ALA A 4 17.84 3.04 5.02
N ASP A 5 18.40 4.03 4.31
CA ASP A 5 17.77 5.36 4.27
C ASP A 5 16.44 5.29 3.51
N VAL A 6 16.47 4.61 2.38
CA VAL A 6 15.29 4.40 1.54
C VAL A 6 15.11 2.91 1.28
N SER A 7 13.91 2.39 1.46
CA SER A 7 13.57 1.01 1.14
C SER A 7 12.42 0.94 0.15
N PHE A 8 12.44 -0.08 -0.70
CA PHE A 8 11.31 -0.42 -1.56
C PHE A 8 11.09 -1.92 -1.58
N MET A 9 9.84 -2.33 -1.50
CA MET A 9 9.45 -3.73 -1.66
C MET A 9 8.45 -3.89 -2.80
N GLY A 10 8.81 -4.64 -3.83
CA GLY A 10 7.92 -4.93 -4.96
C GLY A 10 8.65 -5.31 -6.23
N ALA A 11 7.87 -5.68 -7.26
CA ALA A 11 8.41 -6.07 -8.56
C ALA A 11 8.99 -4.87 -9.36
N GLY A 12 9.94 -5.17 -10.23
CA GLY A 12 10.64 -4.21 -11.08
C GLY A 12 9.83 -3.75 -12.28
N TYR A 13 8.62 -3.23 -12.07
CA TYR A 13 7.82 -2.66 -13.14
C TYR A 13 8.50 -1.47 -13.83
N TYR A 14 8.11 -1.22 -15.07
CA TYR A 14 8.72 -0.21 -15.93
C TYR A 14 8.87 1.15 -15.25
N ASN A 15 7.80 1.71 -14.68
CA ASN A 15 7.86 3.02 -14.03
C ASN A 15 8.86 3.07 -12.87
N ARG A 16 8.99 2.00 -12.10
CA ARG A 16 9.94 1.89 -10.98
C ARG A 16 11.38 1.81 -11.46
N ALA A 17 11.63 0.98 -12.49
CA ALA A 17 12.95 0.84 -13.09
C ALA A 17 13.44 2.17 -13.69
N GLN A 18 12.53 3.00 -14.23
CA GLN A 18 12.87 4.31 -14.77
C GLN A 18 13.07 5.38 -13.71
N SER A 19 12.33 5.31 -12.60
CA SER A 19 12.31 6.36 -11.58
C SER A 19 13.37 6.20 -10.50
N PHE A 20 13.60 4.98 -10.04
CA PHE A 20 14.44 4.70 -8.87
C PHE A 20 15.94 4.94 -9.05
N PRO A 21 16.52 4.99 -10.26
CA PRO A 21 17.90 5.45 -10.44
C PRO A 21 18.18 6.83 -9.86
N ARG A 22 17.15 7.69 -9.74
CA ARG A 22 17.24 9.02 -9.10
C ARG A 22 17.57 8.96 -7.60
N LEU A 23 17.38 7.81 -6.95
CA LEU A 23 17.59 7.59 -5.52
C LEU A 23 18.91 6.87 -5.19
N LEU A 24 19.75 6.59 -6.17
CA LEU A 24 20.98 5.83 -5.99
C LEU A 24 22.05 6.54 -5.14
N SER A 25 21.92 7.85 -4.92
CA SER A 25 22.77 8.63 -4.01
C SER A 25 22.53 8.31 -2.53
N HIS A 26 21.40 7.69 -2.18
CA HIS A 26 21.08 7.25 -0.82
C HIS A 26 21.49 5.80 -0.57
N ASP A 27 21.52 5.37 0.70
CA ASP A 27 21.50 3.93 1.05
C ASP A 27 20.11 3.36 0.70
N PHE A 28 19.93 3.11 -0.60
CA PHE A 28 18.67 2.62 -1.16
C PHE A 28 18.73 1.10 -1.32
N LYS A 29 17.80 0.39 -0.68
CA LYS A 29 17.68 -1.07 -0.75
C LYS A 29 16.33 -1.50 -1.30
N ILE A 30 16.37 -2.48 -2.18
CA ILE A 30 15.20 -3.03 -2.86
C ILE A 30 15.04 -4.49 -2.49
N TRP A 31 13.82 -4.90 -2.20
CA TRP A 31 13.42 -6.29 -2.06
C TRP A 31 12.25 -6.57 -2.99
N GLY A 32 12.34 -7.64 -3.76
CA GLY A 32 11.28 -7.98 -4.70
C GLY A 32 11.73 -8.89 -5.83
N THR A 33 10.92 -8.93 -6.86
CA THR A 33 11.10 -9.80 -8.04
C THR A 33 11.12 -8.98 -9.33
N GLU A 34 11.48 -9.60 -10.44
CA GLU A 34 11.41 -8.99 -11.78
C GLU A 34 12.33 -7.78 -12.00
N TRP A 35 13.39 -7.65 -11.21
CA TRP A 35 14.42 -6.63 -11.39
C TRP A 35 15.52 -7.12 -12.33
N ALA A 36 15.97 -6.26 -13.25
CA ALA A 36 17.14 -6.50 -14.10
C ALA A 36 18.41 -6.39 -13.23
N LEU A 37 18.89 -7.51 -12.67
CA LEU A 37 19.98 -7.55 -11.68
C LEU A 37 21.29 -6.98 -12.19
N GLU A 38 21.52 -6.98 -13.49
CA GLU A 38 22.72 -6.43 -14.13
C GLU A 38 22.68 -4.89 -14.30
N SER A 39 21.57 -4.25 -13.99
CA SER A 39 21.45 -2.78 -14.04
C SER A 39 21.92 -2.12 -12.75
N ASP A 40 22.20 -0.81 -12.81
CA ASP A 40 22.60 -0.03 -11.63
C ASP A 40 21.58 -0.16 -10.49
N ILE A 41 20.29 -0.09 -10.83
CA ILE A 41 19.21 -0.29 -9.86
C ILE A 41 19.13 -1.74 -9.38
N GLY A 42 19.45 -2.70 -10.24
CA GLY A 42 19.51 -4.13 -9.90
C GLY A 42 20.55 -4.45 -8.84
N SER A 43 21.65 -3.68 -8.76
CA SER A 43 22.66 -3.82 -7.73
C SER A 43 22.12 -3.54 -6.30
N ARG A 44 21.00 -2.84 -6.20
CA ARG A 44 20.33 -2.53 -4.92
C ARG A 44 19.37 -3.62 -4.46
N VAL A 45 19.12 -4.65 -5.27
CA VAL A 45 18.21 -5.77 -4.96
C VAL A 45 18.89 -6.75 -4.00
N GLN A 46 18.36 -6.83 -2.77
CA GLN A 46 18.98 -7.57 -1.66
C GLN A 46 18.68 -9.07 -1.70
N ASN A 47 17.53 -9.47 -2.24
CA ASN A 47 17.01 -10.83 -2.20
C ASN A 47 17.18 -11.61 -3.52
N LYS A 48 17.94 -11.09 -4.48
CA LYS A 48 18.20 -11.73 -5.78
C LYS A 48 16.92 -12.22 -6.48
N ASN A 49 15.90 -11.36 -6.53
CA ASN A 49 14.58 -11.65 -7.10
C ASN A 49 13.82 -12.83 -6.44
N LYS A 50 14.18 -13.25 -5.25
CA LYS A 50 13.44 -14.28 -4.50
C LYS A 50 12.32 -13.66 -3.69
N ARG A 51 11.28 -14.43 -3.40
CA ARG A 51 10.23 -14.02 -2.44
C ARG A 51 10.80 -13.99 -1.02
N LEU A 52 10.25 -13.08 -0.22
CA LEU A 52 10.61 -12.90 1.19
C LEU A 52 9.62 -13.64 2.09
N ASP A 53 10.12 -14.02 3.25
CA ASP A 53 9.29 -14.47 4.36
C ASP A 53 8.53 -13.27 4.96
N PRO A 54 7.25 -13.41 5.36
CA PRO A 54 6.49 -12.35 6.01
C PRO A 54 7.18 -11.73 7.23
N VAL A 55 7.94 -12.51 8.00
CA VAL A 55 8.69 -12.01 9.16
C VAL A 55 9.80 -11.04 8.73
N ASP A 56 10.43 -11.30 7.61
CA ASP A 56 11.47 -10.40 7.08
C ASP A 56 10.86 -9.11 6.50
N ILE A 57 9.67 -9.19 5.93
CA ILE A 57 8.90 -8.01 5.47
C ILE A 57 8.69 -7.01 6.61
N VAL A 58 8.23 -7.49 7.76
CA VAL A 58 8.04 -6.64 8.96
C VAL A 58 9.35 -5.98 9.39
N LYS A 59 10.46 -6.73 9.39
CA LYS A 59 11.77 -6.18 9.75
C LYS A 59 12.24 -5.10 8.77
N ILE A 60 12.02 -5.30 7.47
CA ILE A 60 12.39 -4.35 6.43
C ILE A 60 11.63 -3.03 6.62
N TYR A 61 10.31 -3.08 6.77
CA TYR A 61 9.49 -1.89 6.95
C TYR A 61 9.83 -1.12 8.23
N ASN A 62 10.25 -1.82 9.29
CA ASN A 62 10.65 -1.18 10.54
C ASN A 62 12.11 -0.65 10.51
N ALA A 63 12.98 -1.20 9.67
CA ALA A 63 14.38 -0.84 9.60
C ALA A 63 14.68 0.25 8.56
N GLY A 64 13.81 0.44 7.58
CA GLY A 64 13.90 1.51 6.60
C GLY A 64 13.44 2.85 7.19
N LYS A 65 14.19 3.93 6.98
CA LYS A 65 13.77 5.27 7.43
C LYS A 65 12.61 5.79 6.57
N VAL A 66 12.68 5.60 5.25
CA VAL A 66 11.63 5.94 4.29
C VAL A 66 11.28 4.70 3.48
N ASN A 67 10.06 4.21 3.61
CA ASN A 67 9.57 3.10 2.80
C ASN A 67 8.79 3.65 1.60
N LEU A 68 9.27 3.39 0.39
CA LEU A 68 8.61 3.84 -0.83
C LEU A 68 7.46 2.94 -1.21
N ASN A 69 6.39 3.56 -1.68
CA ASN A 69 5.23 2.89 -2.24
C ASN A 69 4.80 3.55 -3.56
N LEU A 70 5.55 3.31 -4.62
CA LEU A 70 5.15 3.72 -5.97
C LEU A 70 4.29 2.62 -6.59
N HIS A 71 3.03 2.95 -6.92
CA HIS A 71 2.13 2.03 -7.62
C HIS A 71 2.71 1.61 -8.97
N SER A 72 2.45 0.38 -9.37
CA SER A 72 3.01 -0.18 -10.61
C SER A 72 2.36 0.42 -11.84
N SER A 73 3.17 0.71 -12.85
CA SER A 73 2.69 1.04 -14.19
C SER A 73 3.66 0.47 -15.24
N THR A 74 3.09 -0.03 -16.32
CA THR A 74 3.83 -0.51 -17.49
C THR A 74 3.91 0.53 -18.61
N PHE A 75 3.21 1.65 -18.47
CA PHE A 75 3.04 2.67 -19.51
C PHE A 75 3.58 4.05 -19.11
N HIS A 76 3.49 4.42 -17.84
CA HIS A 76 3.88 5.74 -17.35
C HIS A 76 5.31 5.75 -16.86
N ASN A 77 6.02 6.85 -17.09
CA ASN A 77 7.25 7.15 -16.39
C ASN A 77 6.89 7.78 -15.04
N GLY A 78 7.25 7.11 -13.93
CA GLY A 78 6.97 7.63 -12.60
C GLY A 78 5.52 7.43 -12.15
N VAL A 79 4.93 8.50 -11.66
CA VAL A 79 3.57 8.52 -11.12
C VAL A 79 2.54 8.46 -12.24
N ASN A 80 1.51 7.62 -12.08
CA ASN A 80 0.36 7.63 -12.98
C ASN A 80 -0.57 8.78 -12.58
N PRO A 81 -0.77 9.80 -13.42
CA PRO A 81 -1.52 11.01 -13.04
C PRO A 81 -3.03 10.78 -12.89
N VAL A 82 -3.54 9.66 -13.38
CA VAL A 82 -4.97 9.28 -13.29
C VAL A 82 -5.17 8.00 -12.46
N GLY A 83 -4.22 7.70 -11.60
CA GLY A 83 -4.29 6.51 -10.75
C GLY A 83 -5.33 6.69 -9.64
N ASP A 84 -6.24 5.76 -9.53
CA ASP A 84 -7.36 5.76 -8.59
C ASP A 84 -7.13 4.77 -7.43
N PHE A 85 -6.83 3.51 -7.73
CA PHE A 85 -6.79 2.48 -6.73
C PHE A 85 -5.60 2.60 -5.76
N VAL A 86 -5.83 2.19 -4.51
CA VAL A 86 -4.81 2.13 -3.44
C VAL A 86 -4.40 0.68 -3.21
N ASN A 87 -3.10 0.39 -3.35
CA ASN A 87 -2.59 -0.97 -3.20
C ASN A 87 -2.52 -1.42 -1.73
N PRO A 88 -2.55 -2.75 -1.46
CA PRO A 88 -2.46 -3.29 -0.10
C PRO A 88 -1.21 -2.85 0.68
N ARG A 89 -0.12 -2.56 -0.01
CA ARG A 89 1.15 -2.13 0.61
C ARG A 89 1.00 -0.86 1.42
N THR A 90 0.10 0.05 1.03
CA THR A 90 -0.23 1.26 1.79
C THR A 90 -0.62 0.92 3.23
N PHE A 91 -1.42 -0.12 3.39
CA PHE A 91 -1.88 -0.58 4.70
C PHE A 91 -0.85 -1.47 5.41
N GLU A 92 -0.09 -2.26 4.66
CA GLU A 92 0.94 -3.15 5.20
C GLU A 92 2.09 -2.36 5.86
N ILE A 93 2.62 -1.33 5.19
CA ILE A 93 3.68 -0.48 5.73
C ILE A 93 3.17 0.24 6.98
N ALA A 94 2.00 0.86 6.90
CA ALA A 94 1.40 1.56 8.03
C ALA A 94 1.11 0.63 9.22
N ALA A 95 0.57 -0.56 8.99
CA ALA A 95 0.32 -1.56 10.04
C ALA A 95 1.61 -1.97 10.76
N CYS A 96 2.72 -2.08 10.05
CA CYS A 96 4.05 -2.35 10.62
C CYS A 96 4.62 -1.15 11.41
N GLY A 97 4.05 0.05 11.27
CA GLY A 97 4.55 1.28 11.90
C GLY A 97 5.69 1.93 11.14
N GLY A 98 5.95 1.51 9.90
CA GLY A 98 6.93 2.13 9.02
C GLY A 98 6.43 3.46 8.46
N PHE A 99 7.32 4.47 8.40
CA PHE A 99 7.03 5.66 7.64
C PHE A 99 7.02 5.33 6.15
N GLN A 100 5.99 5.76 5.44
CA GLN A 100 5.91 5.56 4.00
C GLN A 100 5.73 6.86 3.23
N LEU A 101 6.29 6.86 2.03
CA LEU A 101 6.10 7.90 1.03
C LEU A 101 5.44 7.24 -0.19
N VAL A 102 4.17 7.58 -0.44
CA VAL A 102 3.31 6.93 -1.45
C VAL A 102 2.93 7.90 -2.55
N ASP A 103 2.85 7.44 -3.80
CA ASP A 103 2.35 8.26 -4.90
C ASP A 103 0.86 8.58 -4.74
N GLU A 104 0.49 9.81 -5.05
CA GLU A 104 -0.89 10.29 -4.95
C GLU A 104 -1.86 9.42 -5.74
N ARG A 105 -3.02 9.14 -5.12
CA ARG A 105 -4.15 8.41 -5.68
C ARG A 105 -5.43 9.12 -5.31
N SER A 106 -6.38 9.18 -6.24
CA SER A 106 -7.65 9.90 -6.00
C SER A 106 -8.44 9.33 -4.82
N GLU A 107 -8.38 8.00 -4.59
CA GLU A 107 -9.07 7.34 -3.49
C GLU A 107 -8.29 7.33 -2.16
N LEU A 108 -7.03 7.79 -2.15
CA LEU A 108 -6.18 7.68 -0.96
C LEU A 108 -6.75 8.44 0.23
N ALA A 109 -7.22 9.66 0.01
CA ALA A 109 -7.73 10.54 1.06
C ALA A 109 -9.02 10.03 1.73
N GLU A 110 -9.76 9.14 1.06
CA GLU A 110 -10.94 8.49 1.64
C GLU A 110 -10.56 7.40 2.66
N LEU A 111 -9.35 6.88 2.57
CA LEU A 111 -8.88 5.73 3.34
C LEU A 111 -7.90 6.13 4.44
N ILE A 112 -6.97 7.02 4.14
CA ILE A 112 -5.90 7.45 5.04
C ILE A 112 -5.55 8.92 4.75
N GLU A 113 -5.40 9.74 5.77
CA GLU A 113 -5.25 11.20 5.63
C GLU A 113 -3.86 11.58 5.11
N PRO A 114 -3.75 12.16 3.89
CA PRO A 114 -2.47 12.64 3.37
C PRO A 114 -1.82 13.69 4.30
N GLU A 115 -0.50 13.68 4.33
CA GLU A 115 0.39 14.55 5.12
C GLU A 115 0.18 14.48 6.64
N THR A 116 -0.80 13.72 7.11
CA THR A 116 -1.09 13.51 8.53
C THR A 116 -0.86 12.07 8.98
N GLU A 117 -1.38 11.12 8.22
CA GLU A 117 -1.33 9.67 8.48
C GLU A 117 -0.45 8.94 7.46
N VAL A 118 -0.17 9.58 6.33
CA VAL A 118 0.71 9.09 5.26
C VAL A 118 1.32 10.29 4.54
N ALA A 119 2.58 10.20 4.12
CA ALA A 119 3.18 11.22 3.26
C ALA A 119 3.01 10.83 1.79
N THR A 120 2.71 11.81 0.94
CA THR A 120 2.45 11.57 -0.49
C THR A 120 3.49 12.24 -1.39
N PHE A 121 3.55 11.84 -2.66
CA PHE A 121 4.29 12.54 -3.71
C PHE A 121 3.53 12.44 -5.04
N ASN A 122 3.63 13.48 -5.86
CA ASN A 122 2.92 13.58 -7.14
C ASN A 122 3.81 13.48 -8.38
N SER A 123 5.12 13.52 -8.20
CA SER A 123 6.11 13.40 -9.27
C SER A 123 7.39 12.77 -8.74
N ILE A 124 8.30 12.40 -9.64
CA ILE A 124 9.60 11.83 -9.23
C ILE A 124 10.53 12.92 -8.67
N ASP A 125 10.38 14.15 -9.11
CA ASP A 125 11.12 15.28 -8.52
C ASP A 125 10.65 15.52 -7.09
N ASP A 126 9.35 15.60 -6.85
CA ASP A 126 8.74 15.72 -5.52
C ASP A 126 9.12 14.53 -4.61
N LEU A 127 9.15 13.30 -5.16
CA LEU A 127 9.66 12.13 -4.44
C LEU A 127 11.09 12.35 -3.92
N CYS A 128 12.00 12.81 -4.79
CA CYS A 128 13.40 13.04 -4.41
C CYS A 128 13.52 14.13 -3.32
N GLU A 129 12.80 15.23 -3.48
CA GLU A 129 12.78 16.33 -2.50
C GLU A 129 12.23 15.87 -1.15
N LYS A 130 11.14 15.10 -1.14
CA LYS A 130 10.53 14.57 0.08
C LYS A 130 11.38 13.49 0.76
N VAL A 131 12.09 12.67 0.01
CA VAL A 131 13.08 11.75 0.58
C VAL A 131 14.15 12.53 1.34
N ASP A 132 14.76 13.54 0.70
CA ASP A 132 15.78 14.38 1.33
C ASP A 132 15.24 15.12 2.56
N TYR A 133 14.00 15.55 2.51
CA TYR A 133 13.32 16.23 3.61
C TYR A 133 13.12 15.29 4.81
N TYR A 134 12.46 14.15 4.61
CA TYR A 134 12.12 13.26 5.70
C TYR A 134 13.31 12.53 6.31
N LEU A 135 14.38 12.33 5.55
CA LEU A 135 15.65 11.85 6.12
C LEU A 135 16.28 12.83 7.14
N LYS A 136 15.97 14.12 7.02
CA LYS A 136 16.39 15.19 7.96
C LYS A 136 15.36 15.47 9.05
N HIS A 137 14.09 15.06 8.84
CA HIS A 137 12.96 15.35 9.74
C HIS A 137 12.37 14.05 10.30
N GLU A 138 13.23 13.19 10.87
CA GLU A 138 12.82 11.87 11.36
C GLU A 138 11.70 11.90 12.41
N SER A 139 11.63 12.95 13.24
CA SER A 139 10.59 13.09 14.25
C SER A 139 9.20 13.29 13.64
N GLU A 140 9.11 14.05 12.56
CA GLU A 140 7.89 14.26 11.79
C GLU A 140 7.48 12.97 11.08
N ALA A 141 8.41 12.31 10.39
CA ALA A 141 8.19 11.02 9.76
C ALA A 141 7.63 9.98 10.75
N LYS A 142 8.21 9.88 11.95
CA LYS A 142 7.72 8.99 13.03
C LYS A 142 6.32 9.36 13.52
N SER A 143 6.00 10.66 13.59
CA SER A 143 4.66 11.12 13.97
C SER A 143 3.61 10.69 12.95
N ILE A 144 3.88 10.91 11.66
CA ILE A 144 3.02 10.47 10.56
C ILE A 144 2.84 8.95 10.59
N ALA A 145 3.92 8.19 10.69
CA ALA A 145 3.89 6.73 10.75
C ALA A 145 3.04 6.20 11.93
N SER A 146 3.16 6.84 13.10
CA SER A 146 2.38 6.46 14.29
C SER A 146 0.88 6.68 14.09
N LYS A 147 0.49 7.81 13.50
CA LYS A 147 -0.91 8.13 13.20
C LYS A 147 -1.47 7.18 12.13
N GLY A 148 -0.72 6.94 11.05
CA GLY A 148 -1.09 6.00 10.00
C GLY A 148 -1.29 4.59 10.54
N ARG A 149 -0.39 4.12 11.43
CA ARG A 149 -0.57 2.84 12.11
C ARG A 149 -1.85 2.79 12.94
N ALA A 150 -2.12 3.83 13.72
CA ALA A 150 -3.35 3.90 14.53
C ALA A 150 -4.60 3.83 13.65
N ARG A 151 -4.62 4.58 12.53
CA ARG A 151 -5.71 4.57 11.55
C ARG A 151 -5.93 3.17 10.97
N VAL A 152 -4.88 2.53 10.46
CA VAL A 152 -4.98 1.22 9.82
C VAL A 152 -5.43 0.14 10.80
N LEU A 153 -4.91 0.11 12.02
CA LEU A 153 -5.32 -0.87 13.02
C LEU A 153 -6.78 -0.67 13.46
N LYS A 154 -7.27 0.56 13.45
CA LYS A 154 -8.66 0.89 13.84
C LYS A 154 -9.68 0.56 12.74
N GLU A 155 -9.34 0.74 11.45
CA GLU A 155 -10.35 0.77 10.38
C GLU A 155 -10.02 -0.07 9.14
N HIS A 156 -8.74 -0.52 8.97
CA HIS A 156 -8.28 -1.12 7.71
C HIS A 156 -7.61 -2.49 7.88
N THR A 157 -7.86 -3.20 8.97
CA THR A 157 -7.37 -4.58 9.10
C THR A 157 -8.11 -5.52 8.15
N ILE A 158 -7.54 -6.70 7.92
CA ILE A 158 -8.21 -7.73 7.09
C ILE A 158 -9.59 -8.10 7.66
N GLN A 159 -9.77 -8.08 9.00
CA GLN A 159 -11.04 -8.32 9.65
C GLN A 159 -12.08 -7.26 9.28
N HIS A 160 -11.71 -5.98 9.26
CA HIS A 160 -12.60 -4.90 8.83
C HIS A 160 -13.02 -5.09 7.37
N ARG A 161 -12.09 -5.38 6.47
CA ARG A 161 -12.39 -5.62 5.04
C ARG A 161 -13.28 -6.84 4.83
N MET A 162 -13.00 -7.93 5.53
CA MET A 162 -13.84 -9.14 5.47
C MET A 162 -15.25 -8.87 6.01
N HIS A 163 -15.37 -8.14 7.13
CA HIS A 163 -16.68 -7.77 7.68
C HIS A 163 -17.48 -6.92 6.69
N GLU A 164 -16.88 -5.88 6.13
CA GLU A 164 -17.50 -5.00 5.15
C GLU A 164 -17.97 -5.78 3.91
N MET A 165 -17.10 -6.61 3.33
CA MET A 165 -17.41 -7.43 2.18
C MET A 165 -18.58 -8.40 2.46
N LEU A 166 -18.53 -9.12 3.57
CA LEU A 166 -19.57 -10.07 3.94
C LEU A 166 -20.89 -9.35 4.21
N THR A 167 -20.86 -8.23 4.92
CA THR A 167 -22.05 -7.41 5.17
C THR A 167 -22.69 -6.97 3.86
N HIS A 168 -21.90 -6.47 2.91
CA HIS A 168 -22.41 -6.05 1.60
C HIS A 168 -23.05 -7.21 0.83
N ILE A 169 -22.39 -8.38 0.80
CA ILE A 169 -22.91 -9.58 0.12
C ILE A 169 -24.20 -10.06 0.77
N PHE A 170 -24.23 -10.19 2.09
CA PHE A 170 -25.41 -10.72 2.79
C PHE A 170 -26.58 -9.74 2.78
N MET A 171 -26.33 -8.44 2.96
CA MET A 171 -27.42 -7.44 2.93
C MET A 171 -27.98 -7.28 1.51
N GLY A 172 -27.14 -7.32 0.48
CA GLY A 172 -27.57 -7.32 -0.91
C GLY A 172 -28.46 -8.53 -1.23
N ASN A 173 -28.02 -9.73 -0.87
CA ASN A 173 -28.79 -10.96 -1.08
C ASN A 173 -30.08 -11.01 -0.27
N LEU A 174 -30.06 -10.52 0.98
CA LEU A 174 -31.25 -10.47 1.81
C LEU A 174 -32.33 -9.55 1.23
N ASN A 175 -31.93 -8.41 0.67
CA ASN A 175 -32.86 -7.49 0.00
C ASN A 175 -33.47 -8.12 -1.27
N LEU A 176 -32.63 -8.76 -2.09
CA LEU A 176 -33.12 -9.51 -3.27
C LEU A 176 -34.09 -10.64 -2.91
N LEU A 177 -33.82 -11.38 -1.83
CA LEU A 177 -34.70 -12.43 -1.33
C LEU A 177 -36.01 -11.86 -0.81
N LYS A 178 -35.99 -10.77 -0.04
CA LYS A 178 -37.19 -10.07 0.43
C LYS A 178 -38.05 -9.57 -0.71
N GLU A 179 -37.46 -9.03 -1.79
CA GLU A 179 -38.19 -8.61 -2.99
C GLU A 179 -38.83 -9.80 -3.70
N ARG A 180 -38.11 -10.91 -3.90
CA ARG A 180 -38.68 -12.13 -4.52
C ARG A 180 -39.81 -12.72 -3.70
N VAL A 181 -39.68 -12.78 -2.38
CA VAL A 181 -40.73 -13.30 -1.51
C VAL A 181 -41.96 -12.39 -1.52
N ARG A 182 -41.79 -11.06 -1.49
CA ARG A 182 -42.91 -10.10 -1.62
C ARG A 182 -43.63 -10.25 -2.96
N SER A 183 -42.92 -10.44 -4.05
CA SER A 183 -43.50 -10.64 -5.37
C SER A 183 -44.29 -11.95 -5.48
N GLN A 184 -44.00 -12.94 -4.65
CA GLN A 184 -44.68 -14.25 -4.62
C GLN A 184 -45.76 -14.35 -3.52
N HIS A 185 -46.03 -13.27 -2.77
CA HIS A 185 -46.98 -13.24 -1.64
C HIS A 185 -46.69 -14.28 -0.54
N ARG A 186 -45.39 -14.66 -0.36
CA ARG A 186 -44.97 -15.59 0.68
C ARG A 186 -44.24 -14.89 1.82
N ASP A 187 -44.49 -15.34 3.04
CA ASP A 187 -43.76 -14.90 4.23
C ASP A 187 -42.29 -15.32 4.10
N PRO A 188 -41.33 -14.41 4.29
CA PRO A 188 -39.88 -14.72 4.27
C PRO A 188 -39.44 -15.87 5.16
N VAL A 189 -40.13 -16.08 6.29
CA VAL A 189 -39.79 -17.10 7.28
C VAL A 189 -40.21 -18.50 6.80
N SER A 190 -41.35 -18.63 6.11
CA SER A 190 -41.86 -19.92 5.62
C SER A 190 -40.98 -20.52 4.51
N TYR A 191 -40.25 -19.69 3.75
CA TYR A 191 -39.36 -20.17 2.69
C TYR A 191 -38.16 -20.97 3.19
N TYR A 192 -37.69 -20.68 4.41
CA TYR A 192 -36.53 -21.39 5.00
C TYR A 192 -36.89 -22.60 5.84
N ILE A 193 -38.16 -22.80 6.15
CA ILE A 193 -38.64 -23.95 6.94
C ILE A 193 -38.95 -25.14 6.03
N ASP A 194 -39.29 -24.89 4.77
CA ASP A 194 -39.72 -25.93 3.79
C ASP A 194 -38.59 -26.43 2.88
N HIS A 195 -37.34 -25.99 3.08
CA HIS A 195 -36.15 -26.37 2.31
C HIS A 195 -34.94 -26.51 3.23
#